data_ace16ec0abbb8a9f14869545dddaf747
#
_entry.id   ace16ec0abbb8a9f14869545dddaf747
#
_cell.length_a   1.000
_cell.length_b   1.000
_cell.length_c   1.000
_cell.angle_alpha   90.00
_cell.angle_beta   90.00
_cell.angle_gamma   90.00
#
_symmetry.space_group_name_H-M   'P 1'
#
loop_
_entity.id
_entity.type
_entity.pdbx_description
1 polymer ?
#
loop_
_entity_poly.entity_id
_entity_poly.type
_entity_poly.pdbx_seq_one_letter_code
_entity_poly.pdbx_strand_id
1 'polypeptide(L)'
;MTTVYTVAFSDGKFLMVFNKKRGGWEMPGGKVEAGETVREAAEREFAEEAGYSVDIVKVRDLGNCHVCAAFLGEKICSPEMEGRLFDSLPEELSFDRQEYEDVVPWAMESLGKFGSVSSGPSRV
;
A
#
# COMPACT_ATOMS: atom_id res chain seq x y z
N MET A 1 14.18 -2.65 14.51
CA MET A 1 12.95 -1.85 14.36
C MET A 1 12.18 -2.35 13.15
N THR A 2 10.89 -2.62 13.33
CA THR A 2 10.05 -3.16 12.26
C THR A 2 9.37 -2.01 11.52
N THR A 3 9.38 -2.09 10.20
CA THR A 3 8.66 -1.15 9.35
C THR A 3 7.66 -1.89 8.48
N VAL A 4 6.69 -1.16 7.96
CA VAL A 4 5.66 -1.72 7.09
C VAL A 4 5.22 -0.68 6.07
N TYR A 5 4.91 -1.13 4.86
CA TYR A 5 4.24 -0.28 3.89
C TYR A 5 3.15 -1.07 3.18
N THR A 6 2.27 -0.38 2.48
CA THR A 6 1.09 -0.98 1.90
C THR A 6 0.97 -0.64 0.43
N VAL A 7 0.71 -1.67 -0.38
CA VAL A 7 0.35 -1.51 -1.79
C VAL A 7 -1.17 -1.66 -1.85
N ALA A 8 -1.86 -0.54 -2.03
CA ALA A 8 -3.32 -0.51 -2.01
C ALA A 8 -3.87 -0.20 -3.39
N PHE A 9 -4.80 -1.03 -3.84
CA PHE A 9 -5.32 -0.96 -5.21
C PHE A 9 -6.75 -0.46 -5.25
N SER A 10 -7.05 0.29 -6.31
CA SER A 10 -8.39 0.70 -6.69
C SER A 10 -8.45 0.65 -8.22
N ASP A 11 -9.35 -0.19 -8.75
CA ASP A 11 -9.54 -0.34 -10.20
C ASP A 11 -8.24 -0.64 -10.94
N GLY A 12 -7.43 -1.54 -10.38
CA GLY A 12 -6.18 -1.96 -11.00
C GLY A 12 -5.02 -1.01 -10.86
N LYS A 13 -5.23 0.11 -10.18
CA LYS A 13 -4.19 1.10 -9.94
C LYS A 13 -3.83 1.10 -8.46
N PHE A 14 -2.58 1.44 -8.16
CA PHE A 14 -2.11 1.48 -6.77
C PHE A 14 -1.78 2.91 -6.37
N LEU A 15 -1.98 3.21 -5.08
CA LEU A 15 -1.78 4.56 -4.57
C LEU A 15 -0.37 4.73 -4.02
N MET A 16 0.29 5.80 -4.45
CA MET A 16 1.58 6.20 -3.88
C MET A 16 1.47 7.64 -3.39
N VAL A 17 2.36 8.00 -2.50
CA VAL A 17 2.45 9.37 -1.96
C VAL A 17 3.80 9.96 -2.34
N PHE A 18 3.83 11.29 -2.53
CA PHE A 18 5.06 11.98 -2.88
C PHE A 18 5.72 12.52 -1.63
N ASN A 19 6.96 12.13 -1.39
CA ASN A 19 7.74 12.60 -0.25
C ASN A 19 8.65 13.73 -0.73
N LYS A 20 8.31 14.96 -0.34
CA LYS A 20 9.05 16.15 -0.78
C LYS A 20 10.48 16.16 -0.28
N LYS A 21 10.72 15.60 0.91
CA LYS A 21 12.07 15.56 1.48
C LYS A 21 12.98 14.64 0.71
N ARG A 22 12.45 13.49 0.27
CA ARG A 22 13.21 12.53 -0.52
C ARG A 22 13.14 12.81 -2.02
N GLY A 23 12.16 13.59 -2.44
CA GLY A 23 11.98 13.94 -3.84
C GLY A 23 11.48 12.79 -4.69
N GLY A 24 10.68 11.90 -4.12
CA GLY A 24 10.19 10.75 -4.87
C GLY A 24 8.87 10.20 -4.36
N TRP A 25 8.31 9.30 -5.16
CA TRP A 25 7.07 8.58 -4.83
C TRP A 25 7.40 7.34 -4.01
N GLU A 26 6.53 7.04 -3.07
CA GLU A 26 6.72 5.88 -2.21
C GLU A 26 5.36 5.30 -1.80
N MET A 27 5.36 4.03 -1.43
CA MET A 27 4.18 3.40 -0.84
C MET A 27 4.02 3.94 0.58
N PRO A 28 2.80 4.27 1.01
CA PRO A 28 2.59 4.76 2.37
C PRO A 28 3.02 3.72 3.40
N GLY A 29 3.76 4.15 4.41
CA GLY A 29 4.25 3.25 5.44
C GLY A 29 5.10 3.94 6.47
N GLY A 30 5.58 3.18 7.43
CA GLY A 30 6.40 3.69 8.51
C GLY A 30 6.71 2.62 9.53
N LYS A 31 6.99 3.06 10.75
CA LYS A 31 7.41 2.17 11.83
C LYS A 31 6.21 1.51 12.51
N VAL A 32 6.38 0.23 12.86
CA VAL A 32 5.45 -0.46 13.74
C VAL A 32 5.81 -0.03 15.16
N GLU A 33 4.88 0.61 15.84
CA GLU A 33 5.11 1.13 17.19
C GLU A 33 4.80 0.09 18.24
N ALA A 34 5.30 0.32 19.45
CA ALA A 34 5.10 -0.61 20.55
C ALA A 34 3.60 -0.82 20.78
N GLY A 35 3.19 -2.07 20.89
CA GLY A 35 1.81 -2.42 21.10
C GLY A 35 0.96 -2.55 19.85
N GLU A 36 1.52 -2.20 18.68
CA GLU A 36 0.80 -2.35 17.42
C GLU A 36 1.13 -3.67 16.74
N THR A 37 0.13 -4.25 16.08
CA THR A 37 0.41 -5.29 15.11
C THR A 37 0.89 -4.63 13.81
N VAL A 38 1.47 -5.44 12.92
CA VAL A 38 1.89 -4.96 11.60
C VAL A 38 0.69 -4.37 10.84
N ARG A 39 -0.46 -5.04 10.90
CA ARG A 39 -1.67 -4.55 10.22
C ARG A 39 -2.15 -3.22 10.80
N GLU A 40 -2.13 -3.08 12.12
CA GLU A 40 -2.54 -1.83 12.76
C GLU A 40 -1.63 -0.68 12.36
N ALA A 41 -0.32 -0.93 12.34
CA ALA A 41 0.64 0.09 11.92
C ALA A 41 0.44 0.47 10.44
N ALA A 42 0.19 -0.52 9.59
CA ALA A 42 -0.06 -0.27 8.18
C ALA A 42 -1.29 0.60 7.98
N GLU A 43 -2.37 0.30 8.68
CA GLU A 43 -3.61 1.08 8.60
C GLU A 43 -3.40 2.51 9.08
N ARG A 44 -2.71 2.67 10.20
CA ARG A 44 -2.43 3.99 10.77
C ARG A 44 -1.56 4.83 9.84
N GLU A 45 -0.45 4.27 9.37
CA GLU A 45 0.46 5.00 8.50
C GLU A 45 -0.20 5.38 7.18
N PHE A 46 -1.00 4.49 6.62
CA PHE A 46 -1.69 4.77 5.37
C PHE A 46 -2.69 5.91 5.55
N ALA A 47 -3.43 5.90 6.64
CA ALA A 47 -4.38 6.96 6.95
C ALA A 47 -3.67 8.30 7.14
N GLU A 48 -2.56 8.30 7.88
CA GLU A 48 -1.81 9.53 8.15
C GLU A 48 -1.23 10.13 6.87
N GLU A 49 -0.57 9.31 6.08
CA GLU A 49 0.14 9.81 4.91
C GLU A 49 -0.77 10.05 3.71
N ALA A 50 -1.68 9.14 3.42
CA ALA A 50 -2.50 9.19 2.23
C ALA A 50 -3.94 9.63 2.47
N GLY A 51 -4.41 9.58 3.71
CA GLY A 51 -5.76 10.02 4.06
C GLY A 51 -6.86 9.00 3.80
N TYR A 52 -6.51 7.75 3.51
CA TYR A 52 -7.48 6.71 3.19
C TYR A 52 -7.41 5.55 4.15
N SER A 53 -8.54 4.87 4.34
CA SER A 53 -8.55 3.56 4.95
C SER A 53 -8.13 2.52 3.94
N VAL A 54 -7.71 1.36 4.42
CA VAL A 54 -7.34 0.23 3.56
C VAL A 54 -7.92 -1.05 4.13
N ASP A 55 -8.23 -1.99 3.23
CA ASP A 55 -8.66 -3.33 3.61
C ASP A 55 -7.51 -4.28 3.29
N ILE A 56 -6.75 -4.65 4.32
CA ILE A 56 -5.54 -5.46 4.16
C ILE A 56 -5.93 -6.91 3.98
N VAL A 57 -5.48 -7.49 2.88
CA VAL A 57 -5.80 -8.87 2.52
C VAL A 57 -4.66 -9.80 2.90
N LYS A 58 -3.42 -9.38 2.67
CA LYS A 58 -2.26 -10.25 2.89
C LYS A 58 -1.07 -9.44 3.36
N VAL A 59 -0.24 -10.07 4.21
CA VAL A 59 0.99 -9.47 4.72
C VAL A 59 2.15 -10.39 4.35
N ARG A 60 3.25 -9.82 3.92
CA ARG A 60 4.46 -10.56 3.56
C ARG A 60 5.65 -9.98 4.32
N ASP A 61 6.42 -10.87 4.93
CA ASP A 61 7.63 -10.49 5.66
C ASP A 61 8.82 -10.53 4.70
N LEU A 62 9.45 -9.37 4.50
CA LEU A 62 10.61 -9.26 3.60
C LEU A 62 11.94 -9.37 4.36
N GLY A 63 11.87 -9.62 5.67
CA GLY A 63 13.06 -9.72 6.52
C GLY A 63 13.32 -8.44 7.29
N ASN A 64 13.58 -7.35 6.60
CA ASN A 64 13.84 -6.05 7.24
C ASN A 64 12.58 -5.17 7.33
N CYS A 65 11.54 -5.53 6.61
CA CYS A 65 10.26 -4.82 6.66
C CYS A 65 9.14 -5.75 6.25
N HIS A 66 7.91 -5.30 6.45
CA HIS A 66 6.72 -6.02 6.01
C HIS A 66 6.03 -5.21 4.91
N VAL A 67 5.35 -5.91 4.01
CA VAL A 67 4.53 -5.28 2.98
C VAL A 67 3.12 -5.86 3.04
N CYS A 68 2.13 -4.99 2.91
CA CYS A 68 0.72 -5.38 2.91
C CYS A 68 0.14 -5.20 1.52
N ALA A 69 -0.69 -6.18 1.11
CA ALA A 69 -1.51 -6.06 -0.08
C ALA A 69 -2.91 -5.71 0.39
N ALA A 70 -3.50 -4.66 -0.18
CA ALA A 70 -4.77 -4.14 0.32
C ALA A 70 -5.62 -3.58 -0.80
N PHE A 71 -6.94 -3.53 -0.55
CA PHE A 71 -7.84 -2.72 -1.35
C PHE A 71 -7.89 -1.32 -0.76
N LEU A 72 -7.87 -0.31 -1.62
CA LEU A 72 -8.01 1.08 -1.19
C LEU A 72 -9.44 1.29 -0.70
N GLY A 73 -9.59 1.87 0.48
CA GLY A 73 -10.88 2.13 1.07
C GLY A 73 -11.37 3.53 0.79
N GLU A 74 -11.90 4.20 1.82
CA GLU A 74 -12.50 5.50 1.69
C GLU A 74 -11.58 6.58 2.25
N LYS A 75 -11.75 7.80 1.76
CA LYS A 75 -11.04 8.94 2.32
C LYS A 75 -11.60 9.21 3.71
N ILE A 76 -10.73 9.21 4.72
CA ILE A 76 -11.16 9.34 6.12
C ILE A 76 -10.53 10.53 6.84
N CYS A 77 -9.48 11.13 6.28
CA CYS A 77 -8.84 12.29 6.90
C CYS A 77 -8.00 13.03 5.87
N SER A 78 -7.46 14.18 6.28
CA SER A 78 -6.58 14.97 5.42
C SER A 78 -5.22 14.28 5.34
N PRO A 79 -4.67 14.08 4.14
CA PRO A 79 -3.38 13.42 4.00
C PRO A 79 -2.23 14.35 4.36
N GLU A 80 -1.15 13.76 4.86
CA GLU A 80 0.11 14.50 5.09
C GLU A 80 0.88 14.71 3.80
N MET A 81 0.69 13.81 2.83
CA MET A 81 1.42 13.85 1.56
C MET A 81 0.46 13.82 0.40
N GLU A 82 0.94 14.32 -0.74
CA GLU A 82 0.17 14.24 -1.98
C GLU A 82 0.05 12.78 -2.42
N GLY A 83 -1.16 12.34 -2.72
CA GLY A 83 -1.40 10.98 -3.19
C GLY A 83 -1.82 10.95 -4.63
N ARG A 84 -1.47 9.86 -5.34
CA ARG A 84 -1.85 9.66 -6.72
C ARG A 84 -1.94 8.17 -7.02
N LEU A 85 -2.88 7.82 -7.88
CA LEU A 85 -3.02 6.45 -8.36
C LEU A 85 -2.17 6.24 -9.61
N PHE A 86 -1.46 5.11 -9.64
CA PHE A 86 -0.59 4.76 -10.77
C PHE A 86 -0.96 3.38 -11.29
N ASP A 87 -0.88 3.20 -12.60
CA ASP A 87 -1.01 1.86 -13.18
C ASP A 87 0.36 1.21 -13.42
N SER A 88 1.44 2.00 -13.31
CA SER A 88 2.82 1.50 -13.34
C SER A 88 3.67 2.39 -12.47
N LEU A 89 4.84 1.89 -12.07
CA LEU A 89 5.73 2.64 -11.19
C LEU A 89 6.25 3.90 -11.88
N PRO A 90 6.20 5.06 -11.20
CA PRO A 90 6.77 6.29 -11.74
C PRO A 90 8.29 6.23 -11.75
N GLU A 91 8.91 7.19 -12.45
CA GLU A 91 10.37 7.23 -12.56
C GLU A 91 11.04 7.61 -11.25
N GLU A 92 10.47 8.59 -10.56
CA GLU A 92 11.06 9.12 -9.34
C GLU A 92 10.54 8.38 -8.13
N LEU A 93 11.32 7.42 -7.65
CA LEU A 93 10.97 6.63 -6.47
C LEU A 93 11.92 6.98 -5.32
N SER A 94 11.38 7.04 -4.11
CA SER A 94 12.18 7.27 -2.91
C SER A 94 13.02 6.06 -2.52
N PHE A 95 12.55 4.86 -2.88
CA PHE A 95 13.16 3.62 -2.44
C PHE A 95 13.49 2.74 -3.64
N ASP A 96 14.05 1.57 -3.36
CA ASP A 96 14.54 0.63 -4.35
C ASP A 96 13.44 0.19 -5.31
N ARG A 97 13.63 0.53 -6.60
CA ARG A 97 12.68 0.15 -7.65
C ARG A 97 12.54 -1.36 -7.75
N GLN A 98 13.62 -2.09 -7.57
CA GLN A 98 13.61 -3.54 -7.73
C GLN A 98 12.69 -4.19 -6.71
N GLU A 99 12.68 -3.71 -5.49
CA GLU A 99 11.77 -4.23 -4.47
C GLU A 99 10.32 -3.97 -4.86
N TYR A 100 10.01 -2.75 -5.33
CA TYR A 100 8.66 -2.41 -5.76
C TYR A 100 8.23 -3.23 -6.97
N GLU A 101 9.15 -3.50 -7.88
CA GLU A 101 8.85 -4.34 -9.06
C GLU A 101 8.50 -5.76 -8.67
N ASP A 102 8.98 -6.23 -7.52
CA ASP A 102 8.64 -7.53 -6.98
C ASP A 102 7.31 -7.49 -6.23
N VAL A 103 7.12 -6.51 -5.34
CA VAL A 103 5.95 -6.54 -4.44
C VAL A 103 4.66 -6.08 -5.12
N VAL A 104 4.73 -5.20 -6.12
CA VAL A 104 3.50 -4.75 -6.79
C VAL A 104 2.78 -5.91 -7.50
N PRO A 105 3.46 -6.74 -8.32
CA PRO A 105 2.79 -7.91 -8.90
C PRO A 105 2.30 -8.91 -7.85
N TRP A 106 3.09 -9.12 -6.80
CA TRP A 106 2.68 -10.00 -5.70
C TRP A 106 1.38 -9.49 -5.06
N ALA A 107 1.30 -8.20 -4.80
CA ALA A 107 0.11 -7.61 -4.17
C ALA A 107 -1.10 -7.74 -5.10
N MET A 108 -0.91 -7.43 -6.37
CA MET A 108 -2.00 -7.55 -7.35
C MET A 108 -2.51 -8.99 -7.43
N GLU A 109 -1.61 -9.96 -7.46
CA GLU A 109 -1.98 -11.37 -7.50
C GLU A 109 -2.72 -11.77 -6.23
N SER A 110 -2.23 -11.31 -5.07
CA SER A 110 -2.87 -11.61 -3.79
C SER A 110 -4.30 -11.10 -3.75
N LEU A 111 -4.53 -9.91 -4.26
CA LEU A 111 -5.87 -9.31 -4.31
C LEU A 111 -6.73 -9.94 -5.39
N GLY A 112 -6.13 -10.37 -6.48
CA GLY A 112 -6.85 -10.98 -7.58
C GLY A 112 -7.61 -12.22 -7.17
N LYS A 113 -7.05 -13.01 -6.27
CA LYS A 113 -7.71 -14.21 -5.77
C LYS A 113 -8.99 -13.88 -5.02
N PHE A 114 -8.95 -12.82 -4.21
CA PHE A 114 -10.11 -12.39 -3.42
C PHE A 114 -11.04 -11.54 -4.24
N GLY A 115 -10.48 -10.65 -5.07
CA GLY A 115 -11.25 -9.81 -5.94
C GLY A 115 -12.08 -10.61 -6.94
N SER A 116 -11.51 -11.66 -7.50
CA SER A 116 -12.23 -12.53 -8.42
C SER A 116 -13.41 -13.20 -7.74
N VAL A 117 -13.20 -13.69 -6.53
CA VAL A 117 -14.27 -14.34 -5.78
C VAL A 117 -15.36 -13.34 -5.44
N SER A 118 -15.00 -12.18 -4.90
CA SER A 118 -15.98 -11.19 -4.48
C SER A 118 -16.72 -10.56 -5.66
N SER A 119 -16.07 -10.46 -6.81
CA SER A 119 -16.70 -9.87 -8.00
C SER A 119 -17.31 -10.93 -8.92
N GLY A 120 -17.10 -12.22 -8.64
CA GLY A 120 -17.60 -13.29 -9.44
C GLY A 120 -19.09 -13.23 -9.72
N PRO A 121 -19.92 -13.03 -8.68
CA PRO A 121 -21.36 -12.94 -8.88
C PRO A 121 -21.79 -11.83 -9.82
N SER A 122 -21.09 -10.70 -9.79
CA SER A 122 -21.46 -9.57 -10.62
C SER A 122 -21.14 -9.79 -12.10
N ARG A 123 -20.36 -10.79 -12.41
CA ARG A 123 -19.99 -11.10 -13.78
C ARG A 123 -20.89 -12.11 -14.43
N VAL A 124 -21.71 -12.72 -13.65
CA VAL A 124 -22.58 -13.80 -14.15
C VAL A 124 -23.98 -13.32 -14.42
#